data_cdcea175a7abe97e93c4a6eb33aa396f
#
_entry.id   cdcea175a7abe97e93c4a6eb33aa396f
#
_cell.length_a   1.000
_cell.length_b   1.000
_cell.length_c   1.000
_cell.angle_alpha   90.00
_cell.angle_beta   90.00
_cell.angle_gamma   90.00
#
_symmetry.space_group_name_H-M   'P 1'
#
loop_
_entity.id
_entity.type
_entity.pdbx_description
1 polymer ?
#
loop_
_entity_poly.entity_id
_entity_poly.type
_entity_poly.pdbx_seq_one_letter_code
_entity_poly.pdbx_strand_id
1 'polypeptide(L)'
;ILEEGHEKVDFVIVGSGPNGASPHHELSDRVIEAGEPVVVDIGGTNAAGYCSDSTRNYVIGSSVDEEYLALHAVLLEAQTAQLAAAAPGITSQELDAIGRNIIDAAGFGPKFMHRTGHGIGLETHEEPYIVAGSDRALEPGMAFSIEPGIYVSGRYGARIEDIVVCTESGSESLNNTDRNLRFL
;
A
#
# COMPACT_ATOMS: atom_id res chain seq x y z
N ILE A 1 7.34 13.83 8.29
CA ILE A 1 8.23 12.70 8.60
C ILE A 1 9.28 13.15 9.63
N LEU A 2 10.15 14.12 9.32
CA LEU A 2 11.24 14.57 10.23
C LEU A 2 10.70 15.12 11.56
N GLU A 3 9.64 15.93 11.54
CA GLU A 3 9.00 16.46 12.75
C GLU A 3 8.37 15.38 13.64
N GLU A 4 8.05 14.22 13.05
CA GLU A 4 7.47 13.05 13.73
C GLU A 4 8.53 12.05 14.24
N GLY A 5 9.82 12.45 14.23
CA GLY A 5 10.89 11.68 14.87
C GLY A 5 11.73 10.80 13.95
N HIS A 6 11.57 10.90 12.65
CA HIS A 6 12.51 10.29 11.71
C HIS A 6 13.74 11.19 11.52
N GLU A 7 14.91 10.58 11.35
CA GLU A 7 16.15 11.30 11.04
C GLU A 7 16.39 11.47 9.55
N LYS A 8 15.76 10.62 8.74
CA LYS A 8 15.91 10.62 7.28
C LYS A 8 14.56 10.40 6.60
N VAL A 9 14.33 11.13 5.52
CA VAL A 9 13.28 10.83 4.54
C VAL A 9 13.89 9.91 3.50
N ASP A 10 13.35 8.70 3.35
CA ASP A 10 13.84 7.74 2.38
C ASP A 10 13.19 7.97 1.01
N PHE A 11 11.88 8.20 1.00
CA PHE A 11 11.13 8.54 -0.21
C PHE A 11 9.86 9.33 0.12
N VAL A 12 9.36 10.03 -0.88
CA VAL A 12 8.06 10.71 -0.90
C VAL A 12 7.48 10.60 -2.30
N ILE A 13 6.32 9.96 -2.42
CA ILE A 13 5.56 9.88 -3.65
C ILE A 13 4.23 10.61 -3.43
N VAL A 14 3.95 11.61 -4.26
CA VAL A 14 2.67 12.32 -4.30
C VAL A 14 2.20 12.34 -5.75
N GLY A 15 1.33 11.40 -6.09
CA GLY A 15 0.81 11.25 -7.45
C GLY A 15 -0.68 11.61 -7.52
N SER A 16 -1.05 12.67 -8.25
CA SER A 16 -2.46 13.06 -8.46
C SER A 16 -2.93 12.74 -9.87
N GLY A 17 -4.20 12.41 -10.01
CA GLY A 17 -4.81 12.10 -11.30
C GLY A 17 -3.94 11.14 -12.12
N PRO A 18 -3.58 11.47 -13.39
CA PRO A 18 -2.77 10.60 -14.25
C PRO A 18 -1.41 10.19 -13.65
N ASN A 19 -0.81 11.05 -12.82
CA ASN A 19 0.45 10.75 -12.15
C ASN A 19 0.30 9.62 -11.11
N GLY A 20 -0.85 9.52 -10.44
CA GLY A 20 -1.18 8.44 -9.54
C GLY A 20 -1.23 7.05 -10.21
N ALA A 21 -1.33 6.99 -11.55
CA ALA A 21 -1.25 5.74 -12.31
C ALA A 21 0.17 5.15 -12.39
N SER A 22 1.19 5.87 -11.93
CA SER A 22 2.56 5.37 -11.79
C SER A 22 2.84 5.02 -10.33
N PRO A 23 3.10 3.75 -10.00
CA PRO A 23 3.38 3.34 -8.61
C PRO A 23 4.54 4.08 -7.95
N HIS A 24 5.55 4.43 -8.76
CA HIS A 24 6.76 5.16 -8.32
C HIS A 24 6.86 6.49 -9.07
N HIS A 25 5.81 7.32 -8.95
CA HIS A 25 5.79 8.64 -9.59
C HIS A 25 6.90 9.52 -9.03
N GLU A 26 7.71 10.08 -9.92
CA GLU A 26 8.72 11.09 -9.57
C GLU A 26 8.11 12.50 -9.58
N LEU A 27 8.73 13.42 -8.83
CA LEU A 27 8.30 14.82 -8.76
C LEU A 27 8.12 15.43 -10.16
N SER A 28 7.02 16.12 -10.36
CA SER A 28 6.70 16.84 -11.60
C SER A 28 6.08 18.21 -11.33
N ASP A 29 6.04 19.06 -12.35
CA ASP A 29 5.43 20.40 -12.27
C ASP A 29 3.89 20.38 -12.42
N ARG A 30 3.28 19.18 -12.50
CA ARG A 30 1.84 19.07 -12.64
C ARG A 30 1.14 19.51 -11.35
N VAL A 31 0.27 20.51 -11.49
CA VAL A 31 -0.55 21.02 -10.40
C VAL A 31 -1.70 20.05 -10.12
N ILE A 32 -1.96 19.79 -8.85
CA ILE A 32 -3.10 18.97 -8.40
C ILE A 32 -4.38 19.76 -8.60
N GLU A 33 -5.40 19.14 -9.19
CA GLU A 33 -6.68 19.77 -9.48
C GLU A 33 -7.80 19.25 -8.58
N ALA A 34 -8.86 20.05 -8.40
CA ALA A 34 -10.05 19.63 -7.65
C ALA A 34 -10.74 18.45 -8.35
N GLY A 35 -11.22 17.48 -7.55
CA GLY A 35 -11.82 16.24 -8.05
C GLY A 35 -10.81 15.14 -8.36
N GLU A 36 -9.51 15.40 -8.24
CA GLU A 36 -8.50 14.39 -8.48
C GLU A 36 -8.22 13.54 -7.24
N PRO A 37 -8.07 12.21 -7.42
CA PRO A 37 -7.49 11.36 -6.41
C PRO A 37 -5.98 11.60 -6.34
N VAL A 38 -5.45 11.53 -5.12
CA VAL A 38 -4.03 11.70 -4.82
C VAL A 38 -3.56 10.50 -4.02
N VAL A 39 -2.54 9.81 -4.51
CA VAL A 39 -1.79 8.80 -3.76
C VAL A 39 -0.66 9.51 -3.03
N VAL A 40 -0.59 9.33 -1.73
CA VAL A 40 0.53 9.78 -0.90
C VAL A 40 1.17 8.57 -0.27
N ASP A 41 2.43 8.36 -0.61
CA ASP A 41 3.24 7.24 -0.14
C ASP A 41 4.57 7.77 0.38
N ILE A 42 4.84 7.52 1.66
CA ILE A 42 5.94 8.13 2.37
C ILE A 42 6.64 7.15 3.28
N GLY A 43 7.95 7.22 3.30
CA GLY A 43 8.77 6.43 4.20
C GLY A 43 10.01 7.18 4.68
N GLY A 44 10.50 6.77 5.83
CA GLY A 44 11.68 7.35 6.44
C GLY A 44 12.32 6.42 7.45
N THR A 45 13.54 6.77 7.85
CA THR A 45 14.33 6.00 8.83
C THR A 45 14.43 6.76 10.15
N ASN A 46 14.18 6.10 11.27
CA ASN A 46 14.31 6.67 12.61
C ASN A 46 15.74 6.58 13.16
N ALA A 47 15.99 7.18 14.34
CA ALA A 47 17.29 7.19 14.98
C ALA A 47 17.88 5.80 15.31
N ALA A 48 17.03 4.78 15.46
CA ALA A 48 17.47 3.41 15.69
C ALA A 48 17.77 2.64 14.39
N GLY A 49 17.60 3.28 13.23
CA GLY A 49 17.83 2.70 11.92
C GLY A 49 16.64 1.93 11.34
N TYR A 50 15.50 1.93 11.99
CA TYR A 50 14.30 1.27 11.47
C TYR A 50 13.58 2.14 10.46
N CYS A 51 13.21 1.50 9.34
CA CYS A 51 12.44 2.12 8.26
C CYS A 51 10.94 2.11 8.57
N SER A 52 10.22 3.09 8.04
CA SER A 52 8.76 3.16 8.01
C SER A 52 8.25 3.25 6.59
N ASP A 53 6.99 2.84 6.39
CA ASP A 53 6.32 2.90 5.11
C ASP A 53 4.82 3.08 5.30
N SER A 54 4.17 3.89 4.46
CA SER A 54 2.72 4.08 4.52
C SER A 54 2.17 4.74 3.27
N THR A 55 1.15 4.14 2.69
CA THR A 55 0.39 4.73 1.58
C THR A 55 -1.06 4.97 1.95
N ARG A 56 -1.56 6.19 1.63
CA ARG A 56 -2.97 6.58 1.77
C ARG A 56 -3.45 7.34 0.53
N ASN A 57 -4.77 7.34 0.35
CA ASN A 57 -5.41 8.02 -0.78
C ASN A 57 -6.30 9.17 -0.29
N TYR A 58 -6.22 10.27 -1.03
CA TYR A 58 -6.95 11.50 -0.76
C TYR A 58 -7.68 11.96 -2.02
N VAL A 59 -8.68 12.84 -1.88
CA VAL A 59 -9.33 13.56 -2.97
C VAL A 59 -9.31 15.04 -2.65
N ILE A 60 -8.92 15.86 -3.61
CA ILE A 60 -8.98 17.30 -3.45
C ILE A 60 -10.39 17.78 -3.78
N GLY A 61 -11.07 18.36 -2.78
CA GLY A 61 -12.48 18.81 -2.91
C GLY A 61 -13.48 17.80 -2.40
N SER A 62 -14.74 17.88 -2.83
CA SER A 62 -15.88 17.16 -2.25
C SER A 62 -16.39 15.99 -3.09
N SER A 63 -15.82 15.73 -4.26
CA SER A 63 -16.28 14.68 -5.17
C SER A 63 -15.13 14.13 -6.01
N VAL A 64 -15.26 12.90 -6.45
CA VAL A 64 -14.34 12.21 -7.36
C VAL A 64 -15.18 11.31 -8.30
N ASP A 65 -14.58 10.84 -9.38
CA ASP A 65 -15.17 9.88 -10.30
C ASP A 65 -15.73 8.65 -9.56
N GLU A 66 -16.98 8.27 -9.86
CA GLU A 66 -17.63 7.09 -9.24
C GLU A 66 -16.86 5.79 -9.51
N GLU A 67 -16.21 5.67 -10.67
CA GLU A 67 -15.37 4.52 -10.98
C GLU A 67 -14.13 4.46 -10.06
N TYR A 68 -13.60 5.61 -9.65
CA TYR A 68 -12.52 5.65 -8.66
C TYR A 68 -13.01 5.22 -7.27
N LEU A 69 -14.21 5.63 -6.86
CA LEU A 69 -14.81 5.18 -5.59
C LEU A 69 -14.97 3.65 -5.57
N ALA A 70 -15.47 3.08 -6.67
CA ALA A 70 -15.61 1.63 -6.80
C ALA A 70 -14.24 0.92 -6.75
N LEU A 71 -13.24 1.45 -7.45
CA LEU A 71 -11.87 0.94 -7.43
C LEU A 71 -11.27 0.98 -6.02
N HIS A 72 -11.41 2.09 -5.32
CA HIS A 72 -10.89 2.24 -3.96
C HIS A 72 -11.57 1.28 -2.97
N ALA A 73 -12.88 1.06 -3.11
CA ALA A 73 -13.63 0.11 -2.29
C ALA A 73 -13.12 -1.33 -2.48
N VAL A 74 -12.87 -1.76 -3.72
CA VAL A 74 -12.28 -3.08 -4.03
C VAL A 74 -10.88 -3.21 -3.42
N LEU A 75 -10.08 -2.16 -3.53
CA LEU A 75 -8.72 -2.14 -2.98
C LEU A 75 -8.72 -2.25 -1.45
N LEU A 76 -9.62 -1.52 -0.79
CA LEU A 76 -9.80 -1.58 0.67
C LEU A 76 -10.27 -2.97 1.13
N GLU A 77 -11.18 -3.61 0.38
CA GLU A 77 -11.62 -4.98 0.64
C GLU A 77 -10.45 -5.96 0.53
N ALA A 78 -9.67 -5.86 -0.54
CA ALA A 78 -8.52 -6.72 -0.78
C ALA A 78 -7.48 -6.61 0.35
N GLN A 79 -7.08 -5.39 0.70
CA GLN A 79 -6.13 -5.13 1.77
C GLN A 79 -6.67 -5.61 3.13
N THR A 80 -7.96 -5.38 3.42
CA THR A 80 -8.59 -5.83 4.66
C THR A 80 -8.60 -7.35 4.78
N ALA A 81 -8.90 -8.06 3.68
CA ALA A 81 -8.86 -9.51 3.65
C ALA A 81 -7.45 -10.06 3.87
N GLN A 82 -6.44 -9.43 3.27
CA GLN A 82 -5.04 -9.81 3.46
C GLN A 82 -4.57 -9.58 4.90
N LEU A 83 -4.91 -8.43 5.51
CA LEU A 83 -4.62 -8.15 6.92
C LEU A 83 -5.24 -9.20 7.85
N ALA A 84 -6.49 -9.59 7.59
CA ALA A 84 -7.19 -10.58 8.39
C ALA A 84 -6.61 -12.00 8.25
N ALA A 85 -6.00 -12.32 7.11
CA ALA A 85 -5.42 -13.62 6.83
C ALA A 85 -3.95 -13.74 7.24
N ALA A 86 -3.25 -12.63 7.42
CA ALA A 86 -1.84 -12.63 7.79
C ALA A 86 -1.65 -13.27 9.19
N ALA A 87 -0.99 -14.42 9.21
CA ALA A 87 -0.77 -15.22 10.43
C ALA A 87 0.43 -16.15 10.23
N PRO A 88 1.02 -16.70 11.32
CA PRO A 88 2.06 -17.69 11.19
C PRO A 88 1.64 -18.90 10.36
N GLY A 89 2.50 -19.31 9.46
CA GLY A 89 2.32 -20.49 8.61
C GLY A 89 1.65 -20.26 7.26
N ILE A 90 0.95 -19.11 7.05
CA ILE A 90 0.50 -18.75 5.71
C ILE A 90 1.73 -18.46 4.85
N THR A 91 1.74 -18.92 3.61
CA THR A 91 2.84 -18.59 2.68
C THR A 91 2.64 -17.22 2.04
N SER A 92 3.74 -16.60 1.64
CA SER A 92 3.73 -15.31 0.93
C SER A 92 2.84 -15.32 -0.30
N GLN A 93 2.88 -16.40 -1.11
CA GLN A 93 2.01 -16.54 -2.28
C GLN A 93 0.53 -16.71 -1.93
N GLU A 94 0.20 -17.39 -0.83
CA GLU A 94 -1.19 -17.52 -0.37
C GLU A 94 -1.74 -16.16 0.08
N LEU A 95 -0.94 -15.39 0.81
CA LEU A 95 -1.31 -14.05 1.23
C LEU A 95 -1.47 -13.09 0.03
N ASP A 96 -0.55 -13.13 -0.95
CA ASP A 96 -0.68 -12.37 -2.21
C ASP A 96 -1.97 -12.75 -2.95
N ALA A 97 -2.25 -14.04 -3.07
CA ALA A 97 -3.41 -14.55 -3.82
C ALA A 97 -4.75 -14.07 -3.24
N ILE A 98 -4.87 -13.87 -1.93
CA ILE A 98 -6.10 -13.38 -1.30
C ILE A 98 -6.52 -12.03 -1.88
N GLY A 99 -5.66 -11.03 -1.82
CA GLY A 99 -5.98 -9.70 -2.34
C GLY A 99 -6.06 -9.67 -3.87
N ARG A 100 -5.15 -10.38 -4.54
CA ARG A 100 -5.11 -10.47 -6.00
C ARG A 100 -6.39 -11.06 -6.58
N ASN A 101 -6.93 -12.11 -5.98
CA ASN A 101 -8.18 -12.74 -6.43
C ASN A 101 -9.39 -11.80 -6.26
N ILE A 102 -9.46 -11.00 -5.20
CA ILE A 102 -10.53 -10.00 -5.01
C ILE A 102 -10.44 -8.93 -6.11
N ILE A 103 -9.24 -8.41 -6.35
CA ILE A 103 -9.00 -7.40 -7.39
C ILE A 103 -9.30 -7.94 -8.79
N ASP A 104 -8.91 -9.20 -9.06
CA ASP A 104 -9.17 -9.85 -10.36
C ASP A 104 -10.66 -10.12 -10.58
N ALA A 105 -11.37 -10.60 -9.57
CA ALA A 105 -12.82 -10.84 -9.63
C ALA A 105 -13.63 -9.56 -9.90
N ALA A 106 -13.10 -8.40 -9.45
CA ALA A 106 -13.68 -7.10 -9.74
C ALA A 106 -13.27 -6.53 -11.12
N GLY A 107 -12.49 -7.27 -11.93
CA GLY A 107 -12.07 -6.88 -13.28
C GLY A 107 -10.83 -5.96 -13.32
N PHE A 108 -10.14 -5.77 -12.20
CA PHE A 108 -8.93 -4.95 -12.12
C PHE A 108 -7.62 -5.75 -12.12
N GLY A 109 -7.66 -7.08 -12.25
CA GLY A 109 -6.48 -7.95 -12.18
C GLY A 109 -5.28 -7.47 -13.01
N PRO A 110 -5.43 -7.16 -14.33
CA PRO A 110 -4.32 -6.65 -15.15
C PRO A 110 -3.77 -5.29 -14.71
N LYS A 111 -4.43 -4.61 -13.79
CA LYS A 111 -4.07 -3.28 -13.26
C LYS A 111 -3.36 -3.36 -11.91
N PHE A 112 -3.27 -4.54 -11.29
CA PHE A 112 -2.44 -4.81 -10.12
C PHE A 112 -1.13 -5.45 -10.56
N MET A 113 -0.13 -4.62 -10.84
CA MET A 113 1.07 -4.98 -11.58
C MET A 113 2.32 -5.23 -10.74
N HIS A 114 2.22 -5.11 -9.43
CA HIS A 114 3.34 -5.37 -8.53
C HIS A 114 3.01 -6.45 -7.48
N ARG A 115 3.96 -6.80 -6.63
CA ARG A 115 3.76 -7.69 -5.48
C ARG A 115 2.83 -7.07 -4.45
N THR A 116 2.23 -7.89 -3.60
CA THR A 116 1.39 -7.40 -2.49
C THR A 116 2.18 -6.66 -1.43
N GLY A 117 3.47 -6.99 -1.23
CA GLY A 117 4.28 -6.35 -0.21
C GLY A 117 5.70 -6.88 -0.12
N HIS A 118 6.43 -6.37 0.84
CA HIS A 118 7.83 -6.67 1.11
C HIS A 118 8.13 -6.62 2.60
N GLY A 119 9.15 -7.34 3.04
CA GLY A 119 9.71 -7.17 4.37
C GLY A 119 10.27 -5.76 4.56
N ILE A 120 10.25 -5.29 5.79
CA ILE A 120 10.78 -3.99 6.18
C ILE A 120 11.38 -4.08 7.59
N GLY A 121 12.48 -3.40 7.80
CA GLY A 121 13.17 -3.37 9.08
C GLY A 121 14.31 -2.37 9.04
N LEU A 122 15.54 -2.85 8.87
CA LEU A 122 16.72 -2.00 8.69
C LEU A 122 16.90 -1.56 7.23
N GLU A 123 16.22 -2.22 6.31
CA GLU A 123 16.13 -1.80 4.91
C GLU A 123 14.66 -1.51 4.58
N THR A 124 14.41 -0.60 3.63
CA THR A 124 13.06 -0.29 3.15
C THR A 124 12.43 -1.48 2.45
N HIS A 125 13.24 -2.32 1.80
CA HIS A 125 12.80 -3.56 1.16
C HIS A 125 13.73 -4.71 1.51
N GLU A 126 13.19 -5.69 2.25
CA GLU A 126 13.90 -6.92 2.61
C GLU A 126 12.96 -8.14 2.53
N GLU A 127 13.42 -9.34 2.82
CA GLU A 127 12.56 -10.53 2.95
C GLU A 127 11.70 -10.45 4.24
N PRO A 128 10.46 -11.01 4.15
CA PRO A 128 9.86 -11.78 3.06
C PRO A 128 9.22 -10.89 1.98
N TYR A 129 9.30 -11.31 0.71
CA TYR A 129 8.49 -10.69 -0.37
C TYR A 129 7.14 -11.38 -0.47
N ILE A 130 6.05 -10.62 -0.33
CA ILE A 130 4.68 -11.12 -0.43
C ILE A 130 4.27 -11.11 -1.91
N VAL A 131 4.51 -12.21 -2.59
CA VAL A 131 4.42 -12.30 -4.05
C VAL A 131 4.07 -13.71 -4.50
N ALA A 132 3.40 -13.82 -5.66
CA ALA A 132 3.11 -15.09 -6.30
C ALA A 132 4.41 -15.90 -6.56
N GLY A 133 4.35 -17.20 -6.28
CA GLY A 133 5.49 -18.13 -6.44
C GLY A 133 6.45 -18.18 -5.25
N SER A 134 6.26 -17.36 -4.20
CA SER A 134 7.01 -17.47 -2.96
C SER A 134 6.29 -18.40 -1.98
N ASP A 135 6.89 -19.55 -1.69
CA ASP A 135 6.42 -20.53 -0.72
C ASP A 135 6.92 -20.27 0.72
N ARG A 136 7.60 -19.13 0.92
CA ARG A 136 8.05 -18.73 2.26
C ARG A 136 6.87 -18.53 3.19
N ALA A 137 6.82 -19.34 4.26
CA ALA A 137 5.83 -19.19 5.31
C ALA A 137 6.17 -17.99 6.20
N LEU A 138 5.14 -17.26 6.63
CA LEU A 138 5.29 -16.19 7.62
C LEU A 138 5.56 -16.78 8.99
N GLU A 139 6.45 -16.15 9.73
CA GLU A 139 6.87 -16.53 11.07
C GLU A 139 6.68 -15.37 12.05
N PRO A 140 6.41 -15.63 13.33
CA PRO A 140 6.34 -14.57 14.34
C PRO A 140 7.60 -13.71 14.35
N GLY A 141 7.41 -12.40 14.44
CA GLY A 141 8.48 -11.40 14.41
C GLY A 141 8.81 -10.85 13.03
N MET A 142 8.32 -11.45 11.94
CA MET A 142 8.46 -10.86 10.60
C MET A 142 7.63 -9.58 10.49
N ALA A 143 8.25 -8.49 10.03
CA ALA A 143 7.59 -7.24 9.66
C ALA A 143 7.58 -7.09 8.14
N PHE A 144 6.42 -6.73 7.57
CA PHE A 144 6.26 -6.61 6.12
C PHE A 144 5.11 -5.67 5.77
N SER A 145 5.12 -5.11 4.55
CA SER A 145 4.01 -4.34 4.01
C SER A 145 2.89 -5.24 3.47
N ILE A 146 1.65 -4.75 3.57
CA ILE A 146 0.49 -5.21 2.80
C ILE A 146 -0.03 -4.00 2.04
N GLU A 147 0.28 -3.93 0.76
CA GLU A 147 0.14 -2.72 -0.08
C GLU A 147 -0.46 -3.00 -1.47
N PRO A 148 -1.59 -3.70 -1.59
CA PRO A 148 -2.18 -3.88 -2.90
C PRO A 148 -2.45 -2.52 -3.58
N GLY A 149 -2.33 -2.49 -4.92
CA GLY A 149 -2.52 -1.28 -5.71
C GLY A 149 -3.21 -1.55 -7.04
N ILE A 150 -4.00 -0.59 -7.52
CA ILE A 150 -4.70 -0.64 -8.81
C ILE A 150 -4.37 0.64 -9.58
N TYR A 151 -3.85 0.49 -10.81
CA TYR A 151 -3.35 1.60 -11.60
C TYR A 151 -4.00 1.63 -13.00
N VAL A 152 -4.75 2.69 -13.27
CA VAL A 152 -5.45 2.90 -14.54
C VAL A 152 -4.67 3.91 -15.38
N SER A 153 -3.87 3.39 -16.30
CA SER A 153 -2.96 4.20 -17.11
C SER A 153 -3.62 5.44 -17.71
N GLY A 154 -3.00 6.59 -17.53
CA GLY A 154 -3.47 7.88 -18.02
C GLY A 154 -4.64 8.49 -17.27
N ARG A 155 -5.13 7.84 -16.20
CA ARG A 155 -6.27 8.34 -15.41
C ARG A 155 -5.92 8.54 -13.95
N TYR A 156 -5.67 7.46 -13.21
CA TYR A 156 -5.40 7.49 -11.77
C TYR A 156 -4.88 6.14 -11.27
N GLY A 157 -4.39 6.13 -10.06
CA GLY A 157 -4.11 4.91 -9.29
C GLY A 157 -4.50 5.05 -7.84
N ALA A 158 -4.52 3.93 -7.15
CA ALA A 158 -4.71 3.85 -5.71
C ALA A 158 -3.81 2.75 -5.12
N ARG A 159 -3.26 2.99 -3.95
CA ARG A 159 -2.56 2.01 -3.11
C ARG A 159 -2.94 2.25 -1.66
N ILE A 160 -3.24 1.19 -0.92
CA ILE A 160 -3.45 1.26 0.53
C ILE A 160 -2.41 0.35 1.17
N GLU A 161 -1.61 0.91 2.07
CA GLU A 161 -0.48 0.23 2.65
C GLU A 161 -0.44 0.35 4.15
N ASP A 162 -0.27 -0.77 4.81
CA ASP A 162 0.12 -0.85 6.20
C ASP A 162 1.32 -1.79 6.37
N ILE A 163 2.21 -1.43 7.27
CA ILE A 163 3.21 -2.34 7.81
C ILE A 163 2.56 -3.15 8.91
N VAL A 164 2.75 -4.46 8.84
CA VAL A 164 2.27 -5.41 9.85
C VAL A 164 3.41 -6.22 10.43
N VAL A 165 3.26 -6.63 11.67
CA VAL A 165 4.13 -7.62 12.32
C VAL A 165 3.36 -8.91 12.48
N CYS A 166 3.91 -10.02 12.01
CA CYS A 166 3.40 -11.35 12.31
C CYS A 166 3.59 -11.65 13.80
N THR A 167 2.51 -11.96 14.50
CA THR A 167 2.52 -12.32 15.91
C THR A 167 2.40 -13.84 16.07
N GLU A 168 2.42 -14.36 17.29
CA GLU A 168 2.21 -15.80 17.56
C GLU A 168 0.84 -16.35 17.11
N SER A 169 -0.17 -15.47 16.93
CA SER A 169 -1.54 -15.89 16.64
C SER A 169 -2.24 -15.12 15.49
N GLY A 170 -1.52 -14.29 14.77
CA GLY A 170 -2.09 -13.45 13.70
C GLY A 170 -1.12 -12.37 13.28
N SER A 171 -1.62 -11.17 13.01
CA SER A 171 -0.81 -10.00 12.71
C SER A 171 -1.28 -8.76 13.45
N GLU A 172 -0.38 -7.80 13.62
CA GLU A 172 -0.64 -6.48 14.20
C GLU A 172 -0.21 -5.40 13.22
N SER A 173 -1.12 -4.48 12.87
CA SER A 173 -0.78 -3.32 12.05
C SER A 173 -0.07 -2.26 12.88
N LEU A 174 1.04 -1.74 12.36
CA LEU A 174 1.81 -0.66 12.97
C LEU A 174 1.32 0.72 12.53
N ASN A 175 0.61 0.81 11.40
CA ASN A 175 0.03 2.04 10.90
C ASN A 175 -1.37 2.22 11.52
N ASN A 176 -1.64 3.38 12.08
CA ASN A 176 -2.89 3.69 12.79
C ASN A 176 -3.76 4.74 12.06
N THR A 177 -3.33 5.23 10.91
CA THR A 177 -4.08 6.17 10.08
C THR A 177 -5.23 5.46 9.36
N ASP A 178 -6.41 6.09 9.30
CA ASP A 178 -7.57 5.57 8.60
C ASP A 178 -7.26 5.25 7.13
N ARG A 179 -7.71 4.10 6.66
CA ARG A 179 -7.51 3.56 5.30
C ARG A 179 -8.59 4.01 4.32
N ASN A 180 -9.68 4.57 4.81
CA ASN A 180 -10.75 5.10 3.97
C ASN A 180 -10.27 6.28 3.13
N LEU A 181 -10.90 6.47 1.98
CA LEU A 181 -10.66 7.63 1.12
C LEU A 181 -11.04 8.92 1.87
N ARG A 182 -10.11 9.87 1.92
CA ARG A 182 -10.32 11.15 2.61
C ARG A 182 -10.46 12.29 1.60
N PHE A 183 -11.47 13.12 1.82
CA PHE A 183 -11.71 14.36 1.06
C PHE A 183 -11.10 15.54 1.82
N LEU A 184 -10.31 16.39 1.12
CA LEU A 184 -9.57 17.53 1.64
C LEU A 184 -10.05 18.84 1.03
#